data_520e84432cdaedd2c55ad3a01343afa5
#
_entry.id   520e84432cdaedd2c55ad3a01343afa5
#
_cell.length_a   1.000
_cell.length_b   1.000
_cell.length_c   1.000
_cell.angle_alpha   90.00
_cell.angle_beta   90.00
_cell.angle_gamma   90.00
#
_symmetry.space_group_name_H-M   'P 1'
#
loop_
_entity.id
_entity.type
_entity.pdbx_description
1 polymer ?
#
loop_
_entity_poly.entity_id
_entity_poly.type
_entity_poly.pdbx_seq_one_letter_code
_entity_poly.pdbx_strand_id
1 'polypeptide(L)'
;MGKTIFITLLIILTYLLLWPVPVDPVNWHAPEDQGYVDDFEQNTLLQQIETLKISGAHGPEALAILGDELYASTREGWIIRHNPINGEIKNWVHTNGSPLGLAFDHNNNLLVADAYRGLLHISAAGEITTLTTRIDGSATQQPAINYADDVD
;
A
#
# COMPACT_ATOMS: atom_id res chain seq x y z
N MET A 1 1.93 22.31 -45.23
CA MET A 1 2.33 21.61 -43.98
C MET A 1 2.37 22.52 -42.76
N GLY A 2 3.08 23.67 -42.72
CA GLY A 2 3.17 24.49 -41.52
C GLY A 2 1.84 25.02 -40.96
N LYS A 3 0.93 25.49 -41.82
CA LYS A 3 -0.38 26.01 -41.38
C LYS A 3 -1.26 24.96 -40.76
N THR A 4 -1.22 23.72 -41.29
CA THR A 4 -2.02 22.62 -40.73
C THR A 4 -1.52 22.22 -39.36
N ILE A 5 -0.19 22.12 -39.20
CA ILE A 5 0.45 21.82 -37.89
C ILE A 5 0.09 22.91 -36.88
N PHE A 6 0.18 24.16 -37.25
CA PHE A 6 -0.16 25.29 -36.37
C PHE A 6 -1.61 25.26 -35.92
N ILE A 7 -2.58 24.98 -36.82
CA ILE A 7 -3.98 24.88 -36.52
C ILE A 7 -4.24 23.69 -35.56
N THR A 8 -3.62 22.51 -35.80
CA THR A 8 -3.73 21.35 -34.92
C THR A 8 -3.23 21.64 -33.51
N LEU A 9 -2.05 22.28 -33.39
CA LEU A 9 -1.51 22.68 -32.09
C LEU A 9 -2.41 23.68 -31.37
N LEU A 10 -2.98 24.65 -32.11
CA LEU A 10 -3.93 25.60 -31.52
C LEU A 10 -5.19 24.92 -30.98
N ILE A 11 -5.75 23.96 -31.73
CA ILE A 11 -6.91 23.18 -31.27
C ILE A 11 -6.59 22.38 -30.01
N ILE A 12 -5.44 21.69 -29.98
CA ILE A 12 -5.00 20.93 -28.79
C ILE A 12 -4.81 21.87 -27.60
N LEU A 13 -4.16 23.00 -27.80
CA LEU A 13 -3.96 23.99 -26.74
C LEU A 13 -5.30 24.54 -26.20
N THR A 14 -6.21 24.88 -27.11
CA THR A 14 -7.54 25.36 -26.76
C THR A 14 -8.32 24.29 -25.96
N TYR A 15 -8.26 23.03 -26.39
CA TYR A 15 -8.85 21.90 -25.65
C TYR A 15 -8.27 21.79 -24.24
N LEU A 16 -6.95 21.79 -24.10
CA LEU A 16 -6.27 21.67 -22.80
C LEU A 16 -6.56 22.84 -21.84
N LEU A 17 -6.74 24.05 -22.39
CA LEU A 17 -7.00 25.24 -21.57
C LEU A 17 -8.49 25.44 -21.21
N LEU A 18 -9.42 25.02 -22.08
CA LEU A 18 -10.84 25.30 -21.93
C LEU A 18 -11.66 24.07 -21.54
N TRP A 19 -11.10 22.86 -21.59
CA TRP A 19 -11.81 21.67 -21.17
C TRP A 19 -12.04 21.71 -19.66
N PRO A 20 -13.28 21.60 -19.18
CA PRO A 20 -13.56 21.64 -17.75
C PRO A 20 -12.91 20.44 -17.06
N VAL A 21 -12.01 20.71 -16.12
CA VAL A 21 -11.47 19.67 -15.24
C VAL A 21 -12.57 19.27 -14.26
N PRO A 22 -12.86 17.97 -14.07
CA PRO A 22 -13.91 17.52 -13.13
C PRO A 22 -13.41 17.62 -11.67
N VAL A 23 -12.90 18.78 -11.32
CA VAL A 23 -12.41 19.13 -9.98
C VAL A 23 -13.04 20.46 -9.60
N ASP A 24 -13.74 20.50 -8.49
CA ASP A 24 -14.28 21.72 -7.90
C ASP A 24 -13.37 22.13 -6.72
N PRO A 25 -12.36 22.98 -6.96
CA PRO A 25 -11.41 23.34 -5.92
C PRO A 25 -12.09 24.22 -4.87
N VAL A 26 -12.11 23.73 -3.65
CA VAL A 26 -12.60 24.51 -2.50
C VAL A 26 -11.43 25.31 -1.91
N ASN A 27 -11.67 26.59 -1.67
CA ASN A 27 -10.69 27.41 -0.99
C ASN A 27 -10.52 26.94 0.46
N TRP A 28 -9.31 26.57 0.81
CA TRP A 28 -8.98 26.14 2.17
C TRP A 28 -7.97 27.12 2.78
N HIS A 29 -8.30 27.62 3.95
CA HIS A 29 -7.39 28.45 4.74
C HIS A 29 -6.70 27.54 5.75
N ALA A 30 -5.38 27.42 5.64
CA ALA A 30 -4.61 26.69 6.62
C ALA A 30 -4.77 27.35 7.99
N PRO A 31 -5.00 26.58 9.07
CA PRO A 31 -4.90 27.11 10.41
C PRO A 31 -3.49 27.66 10.66
N GLU A 32 -3.39 28.59 11.63
CA GLU A 32 -2.09 29.14 12.03
C GLU A 32 -1.20 28.00 12.55
N ASP A 33 0.03 27.94 12.05
CA ASP A 33 1.02 26.97 12.51
C ASP A 33 1.51 27.38 13.91
N GLN A 34 1.18 26.57 14.91
CA GLN A 34 1.60 26.78 16.30
C GLN A 34 2.96 26.12 16.60
N GLY A 35 3.60 25.50 15.60
CA GLY A 35 4.82 24.74 15.78
C GLY A 35 4.58 23.39 16.48
N TYR A 36 5.65 22.83 17.02
CA TYR A 36 5.62 21.56 17.76
C TYR A 36 5.34 21.85 19.24
N VAL A 37 4.07 21.75 19.64
CA VAL A 37 3.60 22.01 21.01
C VAL A 37 2.81 20.82 21.54
N ASP A 38 2.66 20.71 22.85
CA ASP A 38 1.94 19.66 23.57
C ASP A 38 2.40 18.25 23.16
N ASP A 39 1.50 17.39 22.69
CA ASP A 39 1.79 16.00 22.30
C ASP A 39 2.78 15.88 21.13
N PHE A 40 2.99 16.96 20.38
CA PHE A 40 3.92 17.05 19.26
C PHE A 40 5.24 17.72 19.62
N GLU A 41 5.48 18.04 20.91
CA GLU A 41 6.74 18.63 21.34
C GLU A 41 7.93 17.74 20.96
N GLN A 42 9.00 18.38 20.51
CA GLN A 42 10.20 17.66 20.07
C GLN A 42 10.77 16.81 21.22
N ASN A 43 10.97 15.52 20.97
CA ASN A 43 11.48 14.57 21.95
C ASN A 43 12.65 13.75 21.40
N THR A 44 13.20 12.88 22.22
CA THR A 44 14.37 12.05 21.90
C THR A 44 14.07 10.55 21.87
N LEU A 45 12.78 10.18 21.86
CA LEU A 45 12.36 8.76 21.96
C LEU A 45 12.91 7.88 20.85
N LEU A 46 13.10 8.43 19.64
CA LEU A 46 13.61 7.71 18.48
C LEU A 46 15.13 7.88 18.25
N GLN A 47 15.88 8.39 19.22
CA GLN A 47 17.34 8.55 19.08
C GLN A 47 18.11 7.21 19.11
N GLN A 48 17.51 6.17 19.66
CA GLN A 48 18.10 4.81 19.76
C GLN A 48 17.22 3.83 19.03
N ILE A 49 17.20 3.93 17.69
CA ILE A 49 16.48 2.98 16.83
C ILE A 49 17.42 1.87 16.38
N GLU A 50 16.92 0.65 16.34
CA GLU A 50 17.58 -0.47 15.70
C GLU A 50 17.04 -0.65 14.29
N THR A 51 17.94 -0.79 13.32
CA THR A 51 17.57 -1.03 11.93
C THR A 51 17.70 -2.52 11.62
N LEU A 52 16.58 -3.18 11.36
CA LEU A 52 16.55 -4.56 10.91
C LEU A 52 16.91 -4.64 9.42
N LYS A 53 17.97 -5.38 9.09
CA LYS A 53 18.39 -5.57 7.70
C LYS A 53 17.64 -6.76 7.10
N ILE A 54 16.80 -6.47 6.12
CA ILE A 54 16.08 -7.48 5.35
C ILE A 54 16.92 -7.86 4.13
N SER A 55 17.44 -9.10 4.09
CA SER A 55 18.23 -9.56 2.97
C SER A 55 17.36 -9.91 1.78
N GLY A 56 17.61 -9.29 0.62
CA GLY A 56 16.93 -9.59 -0.64
C GLY A 56 15.48 -9.09 -0.73
N ALA A 57 15.07 -8.18 0.15
CA ALA A 57 13.77 -7.54 0.13
C ALA A 57 13.91 -6.04 0.45
N HIS A 58 13.03 -5.22 -0.12
CA HIS A 58 13.04 -3.76 0.04
C HIS A 58 11.62 -3.23 0.24
N GLY A 59 11.54 -2.00 0.77
CA GLY A 59 10.29 -1.25 0.85
C GLY A 59 9.20 -2.00 1.62
N PRO A 60 9.40 -2.32 2.93
CA PRO A 60 8.31 -2.82 3.74
C PRO A 60 7.20 -1.76 3.77
N GLU A 61 5.96 -2.18 3.54
CA GLU A 61 4.79 -1.28 3.46
C GLU A 61 3.93 -1.44 4.71
N ALA A 62 3.47 -2.65 4.99
CA ALA A 62 2.66 -2.94 6.17
C ALA A 62 3.38 -3.86 7.14
N LEU A 63 3.00 -3.74 8.40
CA LEU A 63 3.46 -4.58 9.50
C LEU A 63 2.27 -5.19 10.21
N ALA A 64 2.33 -6.48 10.52
CA ALA A 64 1.36 -7.18 11.36
C ALA A 64 2.09 -8.01 12.42
N ILE A 65 1.49 -8.14 13.61
CA ILE A 65 2.08 -8.88 14.73
C ILE A 65 1.18 -10.07 15.05
N LEU A 66 1.78 -11.23 15.20
CA LEU A 66 1.12 -12.41 15.72
C LEU A 66 1.97 -13.06 16.83
N GLY A 67 1.47 -13.02 18.05
CA GLY A 67 2.26 -13.40 19.22
C GLY A 67 3.51 -12.52 19.35
N ASP A 68 4.68 -13.13 19.38
CA ASP A 68 5.97 -12.43 19.47
C ASP A 68 6.63 -12.24 18.09
N GLU A 69 5.94 -12.53 16.99
CA GLU A 69 6.51 -12.44 15.65
C GLU A 69 5.96 -11.25 14.86
N LEU A 70 6.85 -10.60 14.13
CA LEU A 70 6.55 -9.50 13.23
C LEU A 70 6.51 -10.01 11.80
N TYR A 71 5.46 -9.66 11.09
CA TYR A 71 5.30 -9.91 9.66
C TYR A 71 5.34 -8.60 8.91
N ALA A 72 6.01 -8.56 7.76
CA ALA A 72 6.06 -7.38 6.92
C ALA A 72 5.89 -7.74 5.44
N SER A 73 5.07 -6.96 4.75
CA SER A 73 4.98 -7.01 3.29
C SER A 73 6.19 -6.32 2.67
N THR A 74 6.60 -6.75 1.47
CA THR A 74 7.72 -6.16 0.74
C THR A 74 7.38 -5.92 -0.72
N ARG A 75 8.06 -4.97 -1.31
CA ARG A 75 7.86 -4.58 -2.72
C ARG A 75 8.07 -5.71 -3.72
N GLU A 76 8.95 -6.66 -3.40
CA GLU A 76 9.25 -7.80 -4.27
C GLU A 76 8.20 -8.91 -4.20
N GLY A 77 7.15 -8.76 -3.40
CA GLY A 77 6.10 -9.75 -3.24
C GLY A 77 6.30 -10.73 -2.10
N TRP A 78 7.32 -10.54 -1.28
CA TRP A 78 7.53 -11.36 -0.09
C TRP A 78 6.73 -10.85 1.10
N ILE A 79 6.17 -11.78 1.87
CA ILE A 79 5.87 -11.58 3.27
C ILE A 79 7.07 -12.12 4.04
N ILE A 80 7.75 -11.25 4.76
CA ILE A 80 8.85 -11.64 5.65
C ILE A 80 8.31 -11.86 7.05
N ARG A 81 9.00 -12.70 7.82
CA ARG A 81 8.72 -13.00 9.20
C ARG A 81 9.98 -12.77 10.03
N HIS A 82 9.86 -11.99 11.08
CA HIS A 82 10.93 -11.69 12.01
C HIS A 82 10.56 -12.13 13.41
N ASN A 83 11.45 -12.90 14.03
CA ASN A 83 11.33 -13.26 15.44
C ASN A 83 12.31 -12.38 16.25
N PRO A 84 11.81 -11.41 17.04
CA PRO A 84 12.67 -10.51 17.79
C PRO A 84 13.43 -11.19 18.95
N ILE A 85 12.97 -12.37 19.41
CA ILE A 85 13.62 -13.08 20.53
C ILE A 85 14.96 -13.67 20.11
N ASN A 86 15.03 -14.27 18.92
CA ASN A 86 16.25 -14.91 18.41
C ASN A 86 16.89 -14.13 17.25
N GLY A 87 16.27 -13.03 16.81
CA GLY A 87 16.75 -12.19 15.72
C GLY A 87 16.59 -12.81 14.33
N GLU A 88 15.91 -13.95 14.19
CA GLU A 88 15.74 -14.62 12.90
C GLU A 88 14.81 -13.79 11.99
N ILE A 89 15.27 -13.53 10.77
CA ILE A 89 14.47 -12.91 9.70
C ILE A 89 14.48 -13.87 8.52
N LYS A 90 13.27 -14.19 8.00
CA LYS A 90 13.13 -15.06 6.84
C LYS A 90 12.03 -14.65 5.90
N ASN A 91 12.21 -14.91 4.62
CA ASN A 91 11.14 -14.86 3.63
C ASN A 91 10.20 -16.03 3.88
N TRP A 92 8.97 -15.73 4.26
CA TRP A 92 7.99 -16.74 4.63
C TRP A 92 7.15 -17.19 3.43
N VAL A 93 6.45 -16.26 2.79
CA VAL A 93 5.57 -16.54 1.64
C VAL A 93 5.79 -15.49 0.55
N HIS A 94 5.78 -15.93 -0.71
CA HIS A 94 5.82 -15.05 -1.86
C HIS A 94 4.45 -15.01 -2.53
N THR A 95 3.82 -13.82 -2.59
CA THR A 95 2.46 -13.67 -3.15
C THR A 95 2.43 -13.75 -4.66
N ASN A 96 3.54 -13.59 -5.36
CA ASN A 96 3.63 -13.36 -6.81
C ASN A 96 2.83 -12.13 -7.27
N GLY A 97 2.69 -11.15 -6.39
CA GLY A 97 2.03 -9.87 -6.60
C GLY A 97 2.81 -8.75 -5.94
N SER A 98 2.10 -7.80 -5.37
CA SER A 98 2.64 -6.70 -4.57
C SER A 98 1.80 -6.57 -3.30
N PRO A 99 2.14 -7.30 -2.22
CA PRO A 99 1.42 -7.23 -0.96
C PRO A 99 1.67 -5.87 -0.32
N LEU A 100 0.60 -5.22 0.11
CA LEU A 100 0.60 -3.92 0.77
C LEU A 100 0.06 -4.09 2.18
N GLY A 101 -1.27 -4.04 2.41
CA GLY A 101 -1.87 -4.20 3.72
C GLY A 101 -1.82 -5.63 4.27
N LEU A 102 -1.65 -5.75 5.57
CA LEU A 102 -1.57 -7.02 6.31
C LEU A 102 -2.45 -6.97 7.55
N ALA A 103 -3.32 -7.96 7.74
CA ALA A 103 -4.06 -8.15 8.98
C ALA A 103 -4.21 -9.63 9.32
N PHE A 104 -4.19 -9.99 10.60
CA PHE A 104 -4.50 -11.37 11.03
C PHE A 104 -5.98 -11.53 11.35
N ASP A 105 -6.57 -12.61 10.86
CA ASP A 105 -7.91 -13.04 11.26
C ASP A 105 -7.90 -13.68 12.65
N HIS A 106 -9.10 -13.93 13.19
CA HIS A 106 -9.27 -14.57 14.52
C HIS A 106 -8.79 -16.03 14.58
N ASN A 107 -8.46 -16.66 13.44
CA ASN A 107 -7.88 -18.00 13.35
C ASN A 107 -6.37 -17.96 13.12
N ASN A 108 -5.74 -16.78 13.21
CA ASN A 108 -4.32 -16.54 12.97
C ASN A 108 -3.88 -16.81 11.52
N ASN A 109 -4.78 -16.69 10.55
CA ASN A 109 -4.41 -16.65 9.15
C ASN A 109 -4.17 -15.18 8.74
N LEU A 110 -3.29 -14.96 7.79
CA LEU A 110 -2.97 -13.61 7.32
C LEU A 110 -3.87 -13.23 6.15
N LEU A 111 -4.58 -12.13 6.29
CA LEU A 111 -5.24 -11.42 5.20
C LEU A 111 -4.24 -10.46 4.58
N VAL A 112 -4.19 -10.42 3.26
CA VAL A 112 -3.26 -9.58 2.51
C VAL A 112 -4.00 -8.82 1.43
N ALA A 113 -3.96 -7.50 1.49
CA ALA A 113 -4.32 -6.65 0.37
C ALA A 113 -3.14 -6.63 -0.61
N ASP A 114 -3.31 -7.24 -1.78
CA ASP A 114 -2.27 -7.31 -2.80
C ASP A 114 -2.69 -6.46 -4.01
N ALA A 115 -1.86 -5.50 -4.39
CA ALA A 115 -2.18 -4.53 -5.44
C ALA A 115 -2.55 -5.17 -6.77
N TYR A 116 -2.02 -6.34 -7.09
CA TYR A 116 -2.25 -7.01 -8.37
C TYR A 116 -3.15 -8.23 -8.28
N ARG A 117 -3.32 -8.77 -7.07
CA ARG A 117 -4.04 -10.03 -6.85
C ARG A 117 -5.32 -9.88 -6.06
N GLY A 118 -5.63 -8.67 -5.58
CA GLY A 118 -6.80 -8.39 -4.75
C GLY A 118 -6.63 -8.85 -3.30
N LEU A 119 -7.66 -9.37 -2.69
CA LEU A 119 -7.61 -9.84 -1.31
C LEU A 119 -7.21 -11.31 -1.25
N LEU A 120 -6.12 -11.58 -0.54
CA LEU A 120 -5.59 -12.93 -0.33
C LEU A 120 -5.77 -13.37 1.12
N HIS A 121 -5.88 -14.66 1.31
CA HIS A 121 -5.84 -15.33 2.59
C HIS A 121 -4.66 -16.29 2.60
N ILE A 122 -3.80 -16.20 3.60
CA ILE A 122 -2.61 -17.04 3.76
C ILE A 122 -2.76 -17.81 5.07
N SER A 123 -2.81 -19.14 4.96
CA SER A 123 -2.88 -20.00 6.13
C SER A 123 -1.58 -19.96 6.96
N ALA A 124 -1.62 -20.42 8.21
CA ALA A 124 -0.42 -20.55 9.04
C ALA A 124 0.67 -21.44 8.40
N ALA A 125 0.30 -22.35 7.49
CA ALA A 125 1.21 -23.18 6.73
C ALA A 125 1.83 -22.45 5.51
N GLY A 126 1.35 -21.23 5.20
CA GLY A 126 1.82 -20.46 4.04
C GLY A 126 1.06 -20.73 2.75
N GLU A 127 -0.08 -21.43 2.81
CA GLU A 127 -0.92 -21.69 1.65
C GLU A 127 -1.75 -20.45 1.31
N ILE A 128 -1.65 -20.00 0.05
CA ILE A 128 -2.33 -18.80 -0.46
C ILE A 128 -3.65 -19.17 -1.13
N THR A 129 -4.73 -18.53 -0.71
CA THR A 129 -6.05 -18.57 -1.36
C THR A 129 -6.46 -17.14 -1.73
N THR A 130 -6.90 -16.92 -2.96
CA THR A 130 -7.49 -15.62 -3.35
C THR A 130 -8.95 -15.60 -2.90
N LEU A 131 -9.30 -14.65 -2.03
CA LEU A 131 -10.66 -14.45 -1.54
C LEU A 131 -11.50 -13.70 -2.56
N THR A 132 -11.00 -12.60 -3.09
CA THR A 132 -11.66 -11.83 -4.13
C THR A 132 -10.67 -11.01 -4.96
N THR A 133 -11.00 -10.85 -6.25
CA THR A 133 -10.35 -9.91 -7.17
C THR A 133 -11.30 -8.82 -7.63
N ARG A 134 -12.51 -8.75 -7.04
CA ARG A 134 -13.60 -7.85 -7.45
C ARG A 134 -14.22 -7.17 -6.25
N ILE A 135 -14.80 -5.99 -6.48
CA ILE A 135 -15.34 -5.11 -5.41
C ILE A 135 -16.49 -5.76 -4.64
N ASP A 136 -17.31 -6.60 -5.28
CA ASP A 136 -18.48 -7.23 -4.63
C ASP A 136 -18.36 -8.75 -4.45
N GLY A 137 -17.19 -9.33 -4.76
CA GLY A 137 -16.97 -10.76 -4.74
C GLY A 137 -17.68 -11.54 -5.86
N SER A 138 -18.43 -10.88 -6.75
CA SER A 138 -19.16 -11.54 -7.83
C SER A 138 -18.26 -11.84 -9.03
N ALA A 139 -18.47 -13.01 -9.66
CA ALA A 139 -17.57 -13.51 -10.69
C ALA A 139 -17.73 -12.86 -12.08
N THR A 140 -18.79 -12.06 -12.34
CA THR A 140 -19.18 -11.90 -13.75
C THR A 140 -19.45 -10.48 -14.28
N GLN A 141 -19.67 -9.45 -13.47
CA GLN A 141 -20.04 -8.12 -14.01
C GLN A 141 -19.54 -6.88 -13.26
N GLN A 142 -18.86 -7.05 -12.14
CA GLN A 142 -18.39 -5.90 -11.37
C GLN A 142 -16.93 -5.57 -11.67
N PRO A 143 -16.52 -4.31 -11.50
CA PRO A 143 -15.16 -3.91 -11.79
C PRO A 143 -14.15 -4.68 -10.93
N ALA A 144 -13.02 -5.02 -11.53
CA ALA A 144 -11.90 -5.61 -10.82
C ALA A 144 -11.38 -4.66 -9.72
N ILE A 145 -10.84 -5.21 -8.67
CA ILE A 145 -10.00 -4.46 -7.75
C ILE A 145 -8.72 -4.12 -8.53
N ASN A 146 -8.54 -2.84 -8.85
CA ASN A 146 -7.37 -2.41 -9.62
C ASN A 146 -6.13 -2.22 -8.75
N TYR A 147 -6.35 -1.98 -7.46
CA TYR A 147 -5.28 -1.73 -6.49
C TYR A 147 -5.83 -1.94 -5.08
N ALA A 148 -5.56 -3.09 -4.48
CA ALA A 148 -5.87 -3.32 -3.07
C ALA A 148 -4.68 -2.82 -2.25
N ASP A 149 -4.93 -1.88 -1.34
CA ASP A 149 -3.89 -1.16 -0.61
C ASP A 149 -3.82 -1.60 0.85
N ASP A 150 -4.95 -1.64 1.54
CA ASP A 150 -4.98 -1.96 2.95
C ASP A 150 -6.12 -2.92 3.33
N VAL A 151 -5.97 -3.57 4.49
CA VAL A 151 -6.94 -4.48 5.09
C VAL A 151 -6.80 -4.44 6.61
N ASP A 152 -7.93 -4.36 7.32
CA ASP A 152 -8.07 -4.33 8.78
C ASP A 152 -9.22 -5.23 9.30
#